data_2cf9576659402dc4c87a0d405ce69054
#
_entry.id   2cf9576659402dc4c87a0d405ce69054
#
_cell.length_a   1.000
_cell.length_b   1.000
_cell.length_c   1.000
_cell.angle_alpha   90.00
_cell.angle_beta   90.00
_cell.angle_gamma   90.00
#
_symmetry.space_group_name_H-M   'P 1'
#
loop_
_entity.id
_entity.type
_entity.pdbx_description
1 polymer ?
#
loop_
_entity_poly.entity_id
_entity_poly.type
_entity_poly.pdbx_seq_one_letter_code
_entity_poly.pdbx_strand_id
1 'polypeptide(L)'
;MASFKIVVADPKTRKSQSVEVKDPQAQALVGLKIGEEFDGSLVGISGKIKITGGSDKGGFPMRPDLSGGLKKYVLLTKGIGYRRNADEGKKKRKLVRGNTITEEIYQVNAVQVQ
;
A
#
# COMPACT_ATOMS: atom_id res chain seq x y z
N MET A 1 15.07 -7.93 7.11
CA MET A 1 15.38 -6.83 6.16
C MET A 1 14.12 -6.38 5.46
N ALA A 2 13.90 -5.08 5.42
CA ALA A 2 12.78 -4.52 4.68
C ALA A 2 13.21 -4.24 3.24
N SER A 3 12.35 -4.60 2.31
CA SER A 3 12.57 -4.36 0.89
C SER A 3 11.21 -4.35 0.22
N PHE A 4 10.87 -3.26 -0.47
CA PHE A 4 9.63 -3.20 -1.21
C PHE A 4 9.77 -2.41 -2.50
N LYS A 5 8.78 -2.62 -3.35
CA LYS A 5 8.62 -1.88 -4.59
C LYS A 5 7.62 -0.77 -4.34
N ILE A 6 7.98 0.45 -4.68
CA ILE A 6 7.05 1.57 -4.59
C ILE A 6 6.64 1.95 -6.01
N VAL A 7 5.35 2.00 -6.24
CA VAL A 7 4.79 2.47 -7.50
C VAL A 7 4.20 3.85 -7.24
N VAL A 8 4.80 4.86 -7.84
CA VAL A 8 4.40 6.25 -7.63
C VAL A 8 3.74 6.78 -8.91
N ALA A 9 2.51 7.22 -8.78
CA ALA A 9 1.77 7.81 -9.89
C ALA A 9 1.92 9.33 -9.85
N ASP A 10 2.09 9.93 -11.02
CA ASP A 10 2.10 11.38 -11.18
C ASP A 10 0.77 11.78 -11.82
N PRO A 11 -0.13 12.42 -11.07
CA PRO A 11 -1.43 12.77 -11.62
C PRO A 11 -1.37 13.84 -12.71
N LYS A 12 -0.32 14.63 -12.75
CA LYS A 12 -0.18 15.67 -13.76
C LYS A 12 0.15 15.09 -15.13
N THR A 13 1.06 14.13 -15.18
CA THR A 13 1.49 13.51 -16.43
C THR A 13 0.77 12.21 -16.72
N ARG A 14 0.03 11.68 -15.75
CA ARG A 14 -0.66 10.38 -15.80
C ARG A 14 0.30 9.22 -16.04
N LYS A 15 1.54 9.40 -15.61
CA LYS A 15 2.55 8.35 -15.69
C LYS A 15 2.86 7.84 -14.30
N SER A 16 3.34 6.62 -14.23
CA SER A 16 3.80 6.06 -12.97
C SER A 16 5.21 5.51 -13.14
N GLN A 17 5.92 5.46 -12.05
CA GLN A 17 7.25 4.88 -12.02
C GLN A 17 7.38 3.93 -10.83
N SER A 18 8.19 2.91 -11.00
CA SER A 18 8.45 1.93 -9.97
C SER A 18 9.86 2.12 -9.46
N VAL A 19 10.01 2.11 -8.14
CA VAL A 19 11.31 2.22 -7.48
C VAL A 19 11.42 1.08 -6.50
N GLU A 20 12.53 0.36 -6.55
CA GLU A 20 12.82 -0.67 -5.57
C GLU A 20 13.55 -0.02 -4.39
N VAL A 21 13.02 -0.21 -3.19
CA VAL A 21 13.54 0.40 -1.98
C VAL A 21 14.02 -0.68 -1.04
N LYS A 22 15.27 -0.57 -0.61
CA LYS A 22 15.90 -1.53 0.30
C LYS A 22 16.39 -0.80 1.55
N ASP A 23 16.77 -1.55 2.58
CA ASP A 23 17.40 -0.96 3.75
C ASP A 23 18.62 -0.12 3.34
N PRO A 24 18.85 1.01 3.98
CA PRO A 24 18.12 1.55 5.13
C PRO A 24 16.88 2.37 4.76
N GLN A 25 16.69 2.74 3.49
CA GLN A 25 15.57 3.58 3.07
C GLN A 25 14.22 2.92 3.37
N ALA A 26 14.15 1.61 3.18
CA ALA A 26 12.91 0.87 3.44
C ALA A 26 12.51 0.96 4.92
N GLN A 27 13.48 0.94 5.82
CA GLN A 27 13.19 1.06 7.25
C GLN A 27 12.57 2.40 7.60
N ALA A 28 12.92 3.45 6.87
CA ALA A 28 12.32 4.76 7.11
C ALA A 28 10.83 4.79 6.78
N LEU A 29 10.37 3.88 5.93
CA LEU A 29 8.97 3.81 5.52
C LEU A 29 8.15 2.85 6.39
N VAL A 30 8.80 1.95 7.12
CA VAL A 30 8.10 1.01 8.00
C VAL A 30 7.44 1.81 9.13
N GLY A 31 6.16 1.54 9.37
CA GLY A 31 5.38 2.24 10.37
C GLY A 31 4.52 3.35 9.81
N LEU A 32 4.72 3.75 8.57
CA LEU A 32 3.83 4.72 7.93
C LEU A 32 2.50 4.06 7.56
N LYS A 33 1.47 4.86 7.49
CA LYS A 33 0.10 4.38 7.23
C LYS A 33 -0.40 4.91 5.90
N ILE A 34 -1.40 4.23 5.36
CA ILE A 34 -2.10 4.72 4.17
C ILE A 34 -2.67 6.11 4.49
N GLY A 35 -2.44 7.05 3.60
CA GLY A 35 -2.86 8.43 3.79
C GLY A 35 -1.77 9.36 4.30
N GLU A 36 -0.68 8.81 4.82
CA GLU A 36 0.44 9.64 5.26
C GLU A 36 1.33 10.04 4.09
N GLU A 37 2.00 11.16 4.25
CA GLU A 37 2.92 11.68 3.24
C GLU A 37 4.36 11.58 3.73
N PHE A 38 5.28 11.44 2.80
CA PHE A 38 6.69 11.45 3.13
C PHE A 38 7.46 12.19 2.03
N ASP A 39 8.68 12.58 2.36
CA ASP A 39 9.56 13.27 1.40
C ASP A 39 10.06 12.27 0.37
N GLY A 40 9.77 12.54 -0.91
CA GLY A 40 10.16 11.65 -1.99
C GLY A 40 11.67 11.46 -2.14
N SER A 41 12.47 12.35 -1.55
CA SER A 41 13.93 12.19 -1.61
C SER A 41 14.41 10.90 -0.96
N LEU A 42 13.61 10.34 -0.04
CA LEU A 42 13.92 9.04 0.57
C LEU A 42 13.98 7.92 -0.47
N VAL A 43 13.27 8.06 -1.56
CA VAL A 43 13.21 7.06 -2.62
C VAL A 43 13.69 7.60 -3.96
N GLY A 44 14.35 8.75 -3.96
CA GLY A 44 14.92 9.33 -5.18
C GLY A 44 13.92 10.05 -6.07
N ILE A 45 12.79 10.45 -5.54
CA ILE A 45 11.75 11.17 -6.28
C ILE A 45 11.59 12.55 -5.67
N SER A 46 11.46 13.57 -6.51
CA SER A 46 11.28 14.94 -6.02
C SER A 46 9.85 15.16 -5.52
N GLY A 47 9.72 16.03 -4.53
CA GLY A 47 8.43 16.41 -3.97
C GLY A 47 7.96 15.49 -2.88
N LYS A 48 6.68 15.63 -2.51
CA LYS A 48 6.06 14.82 -1.48
C LYS A 48 5.26 13.69 -2.10
N ILE A 49 5.21 12.58 -1.39
CA ILE A 49 4.56 11.37 -1.86
C ILE A 49 3.58 10.92 -0.79
N LYS A 50 2.35 10.64 -1.20
CA LYS A 50 1.29 10.17 -0.33
C LYS A 50 1.03 8.68 -0.57
N ILE A 51 0.99 7.90 0.49
CA ILE A 51 0.73 6.47 0.41
C ILE A 51 -0.76 6.26 0.21
N THR A 52 -1.11 5.50 -0.84
CA THR A 52 -2.51 5.24 -1.18
C THR A 52 -2.92 3.79 -0.96
N GLY A 53 -1.98 2.87 -0.89
CA GLY A 53 -2.31 1.48 -0.68
C GLY A 53 -1.09 0.59 -0.81
N GLY A 54 -1.32 -0.70 -1.00
CA GLY A 54 -0.23 -1.65 -1.17
C GLY A 54 -0.69 -3.07 -0.96
N SER A 55 0.26 -4.00 -1.02
CA SER A 55 0.01 -5.41 -0.79
C SER A 55 1.24 -6.05 -0.15
N ASP A 56 1.03 -7.18 0.53
CA ASP A 56 2.12 -7.89 1.16
C ASP A 56 2.74 -8.93 0.24
N LYS A 57 3.73 -9.66 0.75
CA LYS A 57 4.45 -10.68 -0.03
C LYS A 57 3.57 -11.85 -0.42
N GLY A 58 2.48 -12.06 0.30
CA GLY A 58 1.50 -13.08 -0.03
C GLY A 58 0.41 -12.62 -0.97
N GLY A 59 0.44 -11.38 -1.40
CA GLY A 59 -0.56 -10.83 -2.31
C GLY A 59 -1.80 -10.26 -1.65
N PHE A 60 -1.84 -10.19 -0.31
CA PHE A 60 -3.01 -9.68 0.41
C PHE A 60 -2.96 -8.15 0.47
N PRO A 61 -4.04 -7.47 0.06
CA PRO A 61 -4.03 -6.02 -0.01
C PRO A 61 -4.13 -5.35 1.35
N MET A 62 -3.60 -4.14 1.44
CA MET A 62 -3.77 -3.27 2.61
C MET A 62 -5.10 -2.53 2.50
N ARG A 63 -5.77 -2.36 3.64
CA ARG A 63 -7.01 -1.58 3.69
C ARG A 63 -6.82 -0.35 4.57
N PRO A 64 -7.25 0.83 4.10
CA PRO A 64 -7.08 2.07 4.87
C PRO A 64 -7.95 2.14 6.12
N ASP A 65 -9.06 1.39 6.14
CA ASP A 65 -10.01 1.41 7.25
C ASP A 65 -9.70 0.37 8.32
N LEU A 66 -8.62 -0.37 8.19
CA LEU A 66 -8.21 -1.38 9.15
C LEU A 66 -6.88 -0.98 9.78
N SER A 67 -6.89 -0.69 11.07
CA SER A 67 -5.70 -0.22 11.78
C SER A 67 -4.66 -1.32 11.96
N GLY A 68 -3.39 -0.94 11.91
CA GLY A 68 -2.27 -1.81 12.23
C GLY A 68 -1.65 -2.47 11.04
N GLY A 69 -0.66 -3.32 11.30
CA GLY A 69 0.12 -3.98 10.26
C GLY A 69 -0.15 -5.46 10.11
N LEU A 70 -1.06 -6.02 10.89
CA LEU A 70 -1.31 -7.46 10.90
C LEU A 70 -2.34 -7.84 9.85
N LYS A 71 -2.28 -9.10 9.42
CA LYS A 71 -3.32 -9.67 8.58
C LYS A 71 -4.53 -10.02 9.42
N LYS A 72 -5.71 -9.77 8.88
CA LYS A 72 -6.97 -10.12 9.53
C LYS A 72 -7.98 -10.58 8.50
N TYR A 73 -8.85 -11.49 8.92
CA TYR A 73 -10.04 -11.81 8.15
C TYR A 73 -11.10 -10.75 8.42
N VAL A 74 -11.66 -10.22 7.35
CA VAL A 74 -12.77 -9.27 7.44
C VAL A 74 -13.90 -9.72 6.54
N LEU A 75 -15.10 -9.38 6.96
CA LEU A 75 -16.32 -9.73 6.21
C LEU A 75 -16.58 -8.61 5.20
N LEU A 76 -16.49 -8.94 3.92
CA LEU A 76 -16.60 -7.96 2.85
C LEU A 76 -17.74 -8.29 1.91
N THR A 77 -18.37 -7.25 1.40
CA THR A 77 -19.32 -7.37 0.29
C THR A 77 -18.70 -6.90 -1.01
N LYS A 78 -17.86 -5.87 -0.93
CA LYS A 78 -17.14 -5.33 -2.08
C LYS A 78 -16.02 -4.44 -1.58
N GLY A 79 -15.16 -4.00 -2.48
CA GLY A 79 -14.10 -3.06 -2.17
C GLY A 79 -12.74 -3.73 -2.15
N ILE A 80 -11.77 -3.07 -1.54
CA ILE A 80 -10.39 -3.56 -1.49
C ILE A 80 -10.36 -4.92 -0.77
N GLY A 81 -9.76 -5.91 -1.40
CA GLY A 81 -9.67 -7.26 -0.87
C GLY A 81 -10.80 -8.17 -1.29
N TYR A 82 -11.82 -7.64 -1.94
CA TYR A 82 -12.95 -8.42 -2.44
C TYR A 82 -13.19 -8.09 -3.90
N ARG A 83 -12.90 -9.05 -4.77
CA ARG A 83 -13.17 -8.88 -6.18
C ARG A 83 -14.61 -9.26 -6.45
N ARG A 84 -15.34 -8.37 -7.10
CA ARG A 84 -16.72 -8.60 -7.41
C ARG A 84 -16.88 -9.72 -8.44
N ASN A 85 -17.90 -10.55 -8.26
CA ASN A 85 -18.19 -11.65 -9.17
C ASN A 85 -19.69 -11.90 -9.19
N ALA A 86 -20.08 -13.09 -9.67
CA ALA A 86 -21.50 -13.48 -9.78
C ALA A 86 -22.23 -13.53 -8.45
N ASP A 87 -21.51 -13.54 -7.34
CA ASP A 87 -22.11 -13.57 -6.00
C ASP A 87 -22.33 -12.17 -5.45
N GLU A 88 -22.65 -11.24 -6.30
CA GLU A 88 -22.88 -9.87 -5.94
C GLU A 88 -23.82 -9.73 -4.74
N GLY A 89 -23.42 -8.91 -3.78
CA GLY A 89 -24.21 -8.69 -2.58
C GLY A 89 -23.95 -9.67 -1.45
N LYS A 90 -23.24 -10.74 -1.70
CA LYS A 90 -22.89 -11.69 -0.65
C LYS A 90 -21.66 -11.24 0.09
N LYS A 91 -21.67 -11.43 1.41
CA LYS A 91 -20.53 -11.16 2.25
C LYS A 91 -19.60 -12.35 2.27
N LYS A 92 -18.30 -12.08 2.17
CA LYS A 92 -17.28 -13.12 2.28
C LYS A 92 -16.18 -12.67 3.22
N ARG A 93 -15.63 -13.63 3.94
CA ARG A 93 -14.46 -13.37 4.78
C ARG A 93 -13.23 -13.41 3.89
N LYS A 94 -12.48 -12.32 3.88
CA LYS A 94 -11.26 -12.22 3.10
C LYS A 94 -10.11 -11.83 4.01
N LEU A 95 -8.93 -12.35 3.71
CA LEU A 95 -7.73 -11.99 4.45
C LEU A 95 -7.13 -10.73 3.85
N VAL A 96 -6.94 -9.73 4.67
CA VAL A 96 -6.38 -8.45 4.24
C VAL A 96 -5.39 -7.95 5.28
N ARG A 97 -4.57 -6.99 4.88
CA ARG A 97 -3.63 -6.32 5.78
C ARG A 97 -4.22 -5.00 6.25
N GLY A 98 -3.76 -4.55 7.42
CA GLY A 98 -4.10 -3.23 7.92
C GLY A 98 -3.42 -2.12 7.15
N ASN A 99 -3.56 -0.90 7.63
CA ASN A 99 -3.12 0.30 6.94
C ASN A 99 -1.65 0.68 7.17
N THR A 100 -0.91 -0.10 7.96
CA THR A 100 0.46 0.24 8.36
C THR A 100 1.47 -0.60 7.58
N ILE A 101 2.50 0.06 7.05
CA ILE A 101 3.58 -0.61 6.33
C ILE A 101 4.44 -1.39 7.32
N THR A 102 4.68 -2.66 7.03
CA THR A 102 5.57 -3.53 7.81
C THR A 102 6.63 -4.13 6.89
N GLU A 103 7.55 -4.88 7.48
CA GLU A 103 8.59 -5.55 6.70
C GLU A 103 8.04 -6.63 5.78
N GLU A 104 6.80 -7.06 5.98
CA GLU A 104 6.17 -8.08 5.14
C GLU A 104 5.47 -7.51 3.91
N ILE A 105 5.44 -6.20 3.77
CA ILE A 105 4.87 -5.57 2.59
C ILE A 105 5.78 -5.78 1.40
N TYR A 106 5.20 -6.06 0.25
CA TYR A 106 5.93 -6.25 -1.00
C TYR A 106 5.86 -5.02 -1.88
N GLN A 107 4.69 -4.42 -2.01
CA GLN A 107 4.48 -3.28 -2.88
C GLN A 107 3.72 -2.20 -2.14
N VAL A 108 4.17 -0.96 -2.31
CA VAL A 108 3.48 0.22 -1.80
C VAL A 108 3.03 1.04 -2.99
N ASN A 109 1.76 1.38 -3.02
CA ASN A 109 1.21 2.27 -4.04
C ASN A 109 1.14 3.68 -3.46
N ALA A 110 1.54 4.64 -4.27
CA ALA A 110 1.63 6.01 -3.80
C ALA A 110 1.33 6.98 -4.95
N VAL A 111 1.08 8.22 -4.60
CA VAL A 111 0.83 9.28 -5.57
C VAL A 111 1.70 10.48 -5.22
N GLN A 112 2.25 11.12 -6.24
CA GLN A 112 3.04 12.33 -6.06
C GLN A 112 2.08 13.50 -5.88
N VAL A 113 2.20 14.20 -4.74
CA VAL A 113 1.24 15.26 -4.40
C VAL A 113 1.84 16.65 -4.55
N GLN A 114 3.15 16.74 -4.88
CA GLN A 114 3.75 18.05 -5.09
C GLN A 114 5.00 17.98 -5.92
#